data_36d1a70ab5bb63f603d0167f43821c7c
#
_entry.id   36d1a70ab5bb63f603d0167f43821c7c
#
_cell.length_a   1.000
_cell.length_b   1.000
_cell.length_c   1.000
_cell.angle_alpha   90.00
_cell.angle_beta   90.00
_cell.angle_gamma   90.00
#
_symmetry.space_group_name_H-M   'P 1'
#
loop_
_entity.id
_entity.type
_entity.pdbx_description
1 polymer ?
#
loop_
_entity_poly.entity_id
_entity_poly.type
_entity_poly.pdbx_seq_one_letter_code
_entity_poly.pdbx_strand_id
1 'polypeptide(L)'
;MIYVSKPAIISAAGSSSDENLSSLLSGKRFLSKSSEFHPQNEFLVGKFNGVLPSFSNKTKEHFKTRTNALLLSTMLEIDAEIKRAIKKYGKSRVGVVLGTTTSGVEENFEPFKGYIATGFFDKSRFDINRNCLANVAEFVSDFYELSGPSYCVSTACTSGVKAVIEAKRLIESELCDAVICGGVDSLNTLTINGFNSLSILSSAPSQAFSKNREGINIGEGAGLFLLSRDEISNVAVASSASNCDAFHMTQPDFSAKMAISCIEEALKKAGIDGVDYVNLHGTGTQANDKMEAKAVNLTLGATFASTIKPQIGHTLGAAGAIESAICAMLCMDENSTLPPHVYDGEYDESLEAVNLVKSGTKFDVKTAMSLSFAFGGDNAAIIFKRVR
;
A
#
# COMPACT_ATOMS: atom_id res chain seq x y z
N MET A 1 20.42 -12.21 -3.44
CA MET A 1 19.87 -10.90 -3.04
C MET A 1 18.85 -10.51 -4.09
N ILE A 2 17.74 -9.88 -3.73
CA ILE A 2 16.69 -9.47 -4.69
C ILE A 2 16.63 -7.95 -4.68
N TYR A 3 16.98 -7.35 -5.82
CA TYR A 3 17.06 -5.90 -6.01
C TYR A 3 15.71 -5.31 -6.37
N VAL A 4 15.52 -4.04 -6.03
CA VAL A 4 14.28 -3.29 -6.22
C VAL A 4 14.54 -2.16 -7.21
N SER A 5 13.73 -2.02 -8.27
CA SER A 5 13.76 -0.82 -9.12
C SER A 5 13.41 0.44 -8.31
N LYS A 6 13.68 1.64 -8.85
CA LYS A 6 12.97 2.82 -8.36
C LYS A 6 11.47 2.51 -8.45
N PRO A 7 10.71 2.60 -7.33
CA PRO A 7 9.28 2.29 -7.36
C PRO A 7 8.49 3.38 -8.08
N ALA A 8 7.28 3.03 -8.53
CA ALA A 8 6.30 3.97 -9.04
C ALA A 8 5.17 4.17 -8.03
N ILE A 9 4.72 5.40 -7.82
CA ILE A 9 3.65 5.74 -6.87
C ILE A 9 2.67 6.72 -7.51
N ILE A 10 1.37 6.45 -7.36
CA ILE A 10 0.31 7.43 -7.57
C ILE A 10 -0.60 7.44 -6.33
N SER A 11 -0.94 8.62 -5.84
CA SER A 11 -1.86 8.82 -4.72
C SER A 11 -2.47 10.24 -4.75
N ALA A 12 -3.26 10.59 -3.74
CA ALA A 12 -3.75 11.96 -3.58
C ALA A 12 -2.62 13.00 -3.55
N ALA A 13 -1.40 12.61 -3.19
CA ALA A 13 -0.23 13.50 -3.07
C ALA A 13 0.49 13.76 -4.40
N GLY A 14 0.26 12.97 -5.45
CA GLY A 14 0.93 13.17 -6.74
C GLY A 14 0.74 12.04 -7.73
N SER A 15 1.19 12.28 -8.97
CA SER A 15 1.08 11.38 -10.11
C SER A 15 2.34 10.56 -10.40
N SER A 16 3.44 10.84 -9.71
CA SER A 16 4.73 10.15 -9.82
C SER A 16 5.38 9.94 -8.46
N SER A 17 6.37 9.09 -8.39
CA SER A 17 7.10 8.80 -7.15
C SER A 17 7.78 10.04 -6.57
N ASP A 18 8.44 10.85 -7.41
CA ASP A 18 9.14 12.05 -6.97
C ASP A 18 8.16 13.12 -6.48
N GLU A 19 7.00 13.27 -7.15
CA GLU A 19 5.95 14.18 -6.71
C GLU A 19 5.33 13.72 -5.38
N ASN A 20 5.02 12.43 -5.24
CA ASN A 20 4.51 11.86 -4.00
C ASN A 20 5.50 12.06 -2.85
N LEU A 21 6.78 11.68 -3.03
CA LEU A 21 7.78 11.85 -1.97
C LEU A 21 7.93 13.32 -1.58
N SER A 22 8.09 14.23 -2.53
CA SER A 22 8.21 15.67 -2.27
C SER A 22 6.98 16.22 -1.52
N SER A 23 5.77 15.82 -1.93
CA SER A 23 4.51 16.21 -1.31
C SER A 23 4.42 15.69 0.13
N LEU A 24 4.76 14.42 0.37
CA LEU A 24 4.75 13.82 1.70
C LEU A 24 5.76 14.48 2.65
N LEU A 25 6.95 14.82 2.15
CA LEU A 25 7.98 15.54 2.92
C LEU A 25 7.54 16.95 3.33
N SER A 26 6.61 17.58 2.61
CA SER A 26 6.06 18.89 2.96
C SER A 26 5.21 18.89 4.23
N GLY A 27 4.78 17.73 4.72
CA GLY A 27 3.87 17.60 5.86
C GLY A 27 2.43 18.04 5.57
N LYS A 28 2.08 18.33 4.31
CA LYS A 28 0.71 18.71 3.93
C LYS A 28 -0.20 17.49 3.87
N ARG A 29 -1.49 17.73 4.04
CA ARG A 29 -2.56 16.74 3.87
C ARG A 29 -3.23 16.95 2.51
N PHE A 30 -3.49 15.85 1.80
CA PHE A 30 -4.08 15.83 0.46
C PHE A 30 -5.48 15.20 0.47
N LEU A 31 -6.20 15.41 1.57
CA LEU A 31 -7.56 14.92 1.75
C LEU A 31 -8.55 15.97 1.23
N SER A 32 -9.62 15.51 0.62
CA SER A 32 -10.72 16.33 0.14
C SER A 32 -12.07 15.72 0.51
N LYS A 33 -13.09 16.56 0.66
CA LYS A 33 -14.45 16.10 0.91
C LYS A 33 -15.09 15.57 -0.36
N SER A 34 -15.81 14.45 -0.25
CA SER A 34 -16.52 13.81 -1.35
C SER A 34 -17.88 13.28 -0.90
N SER A 35 -18.92 13.57 -1.68
CA SER A 35 -20.29 13.02 -1.55
C SER A 35 -20.60 11.96 -2.61
N GLU A 36 -19.60 11.54 -3.42
CA GLU A 36 -19.81 10.61 -4.54
C GLU A 36 -20.25 9.20 -4.09
N PHE A 37 -19.87 8.80 -2.86
CA PHE A 37 -20.00 7.42 -2.40
C PHE A 37 -21.21 7.18 -1.50
N HIS A 38 -21.96 8.23 -1.12
CA HIS A 38 -23.16 8.12 -0.27
C HIS A 38 -24.13 9.27 -0.56
N PRO A 39 -25.44 8.98 -0.67
CA PRO A 39 -26.41 9.99 -1.08
C PRO A 39 -26.67 11.11 -0.06
N GLN A 40 -26.33 10.90 1.22
CA GLN A 40 -26.64 11.83 2.31
C GLN A 40 -25.40 12.24 3.13
N ASN A 41 -24.26 11.55 2.96
CA ASN A 41 -23.05 11.80 3.74
C ASN A 41 -21.89 12.26 2.85
N GLU A 42 -21.10 13.17 3.39
CA GLU A 42 -19.84 13.60 2.82
C GLU A 42 -18.69 12.99 3.63
N PHE A 43 -17.70 12.41 2.95
CA PHE A 43 -16.53 11.80 3.59
C PHE A 43 -15.26 12.54 3.21
N LEU A 44 -14.33 12.62 4.15
CA LEU A 44 -12.99 13.12 3.90
C LEU A 44 -12.13 11.96 3.35
N VAL A 45 -11.67 12.08 2.10
CA VAL A 45 -10.98 11.01 1.38
C VAL A 45 -9.70 11.49 0.70
N GLY A 46 -8.74 10.58 0.55
CA GLY A 46 -7.52 10.80 -0.24
C GLY A 46 -7.76 10.41 -1.70
N LYS A 47 -8.39 11.28 -2.50
CA LYS A 47 -8.70 11.04 -3.91
C LYS A 47 -7.60 11.64 -4.80
N PHE A 48 -7.13 10.88 -5.80
CA PHE A 48 -6.30 11.44 -6.84
C PHE A 48 -7.14 12.28 -7.81
N ASN A 49 -6.85 13.56 -7.88
CA ASN A 49 -7.60 14.53 -8.70
C ASN A 49 -6.90 14.93 -10.00
N GLY A 50 -5.75 14.33 -10.31
CA GLY A 50 -5.05 14.55 -11.58
C GLY A 50 -5.65 13.77 -12.75
N VAL A 51 -5.02 13.90 -13.90
CA VAL A 51 -5.42 13.20 -15.13
C VAL A 51 -4.82 11.79 -15.13
N LEU A 52 -5.68 10.77 -15.20
CA LEU A 52 -5.25 9.38 -15.38
C LEU A 52 -5.03 9.07 -16.86
N PRO A 53 -4.09 8.16 -17.19
CA PRO A 53 -3.84 7.76 -18.58
C PRO A 53 -5.06 7.06 -19.17
N SER A 54 -5.29 7.31 -20.46
CA SER A 54 -6.36 6.65 -21.22
C SER A 54 -5.94 5.24 -21.65
N PHE A 55 -6.89 4.31 -21.62
CA PHE A 55 -6.69 2.98 -22.16
C PHE A 55 -6.63 2.98 -23.69
N SER A 56 -5.86 2.07 -24.27
CA SER A 56 -5.84 1.87 -25.70
C SER A 56 -7.16 1.26 -26.19
N ASN A 57 -7.46 1.42 -27.49
CA ASN A 57 -8.63 0.80 -28.11
C ASN A 57 -8.58 -0.74 -28.10
N LYS A 58 -7.40 -1.31 -27.88
CA LYS A 58 -7.18 -2.78 -27.78
C LYS A 58 -7.42 -3.32 -26.37
N THR A 59 -7.49 -2.44 -25.37
CA THR A 59 -7.73 -2.86 -23.98
C THR A 59 -9.14 -3.42 -23.83
N LYS A 60 -9.25 -4.62 -23.26
CA LYS A 60 -10.54 -5.29 -22.99
C LYS A 60 -11.41 -4.45 -22.06
N GLU A 61 -12.73 -4.45 -22.27
CA GLU A 61 -13.65 -3.59 -21.53
C GLU A 61 -13.62 -3.80 -20.01
N HIS A 62 -13.49 -5.05 -19.55
CA HIS A 62 -13.42 -5.36 -18.12
C HIS A 62 -12.13 -4.86 -17.44
N PHE A 63 -11.11 -4.49 -18.21
CA PHE A 63 -9.91 -3.84 -17.68
C PHE A 63 -10.02 -2.31 -17.57
N LYS A 64 -11.01 -1.69 -18.22
CA LYS A 64 -11.20 -0.24 -18.21
C LYS A 64 -11.88 0.23 -16.93
N THR A 65 -11.15 0.14 -15.82
CA THR A 65 -11.59 0.55 -14.49
C THR A 65 -10.69 1.65 -13.92
N ARG A 66 -11.20 2.44 -12.95
CA ARG A 66 -10.38 3.43 -12.26
C ARG A 66 -9.16 2.79 -11.59
N THR A 67 -9.34 1.62 -10.99
CA THR A 67 -8.26 0.84 -10.36
C THR A 67 -7.14 0.57 -11.35
N ASN A 68 -7.47 0.04 -12.54
CA ASN A 68 -6.47 -0.21 -13.58
C ASN A 68 -5.91 1.07 -14.21
N ALA A 69 -6.63 2.19 -14.20
CA ALA A 69 -6.10 3.47 -14.66
C ALA A 69 -5.03 4.03 -13.70
N LEU A 70 -5.22 3.88 -12.39
CA LEU A 70 -4.19 4.16 -11.38
C LEU A 70 -2.97 3.24 -11.56
N LEU A 71 -3.20 1.95 -11.76
CA LEU A 71 -2.15 0.97 -12.02
C LEU A 71 -1.39 1.28 -13.32
N LEU A 72 -2.09 1.65 -14.40
CA LEU A 72 -1.47 2.04 -15.67
C LEU A 72 -0.54 3.24 -15.51
N SER A 73 -0.88 4.21 -14.67
CA SER A 73 -0.01 5.35 -14.38
C SER A 73 1.33 4.90 -13.82
N THR A 74 1.32 3.99 -12.83
CA THR A 74 2.56 3.45 -12.24
C THR A 74 3.31 2.54 -13.21
N MET A 75 2.61 1.76 -14.03
CA MET A 75 3.24 0.94 -15.08
C MET A 75 4.02 1.79 -16.08
N LEU A 76 3.44 2.92 -16.49
CA LEU A 76 4.08 3.83 -17.44
C LEU A 76 5.32 4.52 -16.85
N GLU A 77 5.34 4.79 -15.53
CA GLU A 77 6.48 5.39 -14.85
C GLU A 77 7.72 4.47 -14.87
N ILE A 78 7.54 3.14 -14.72
CA ILE A 78 8.62 2.15 -14.76
C ILE A 78 8.64 1.27 -16.01
N ASP A 79 7.99 1.69 -17.08
CA ASP A 79 7.84 0.93 -18.33
C ASP A 79 9.21 0.51 -18.93
N ALA A 80 10.19 1.41 -18.90
CA ALA A 80 11.52 1.14 -19.42
C ALA A 80 12.22 0.01 -18.67
N GLU A 81 12.10 -0.04 -17.34
CA GLU A 81 12.63 -1.10 -16.48
C GLU A 81 11.95 -2.45 -16.78
N ILE A 82 10.62 -2.45 -16.87
CA ILE A 82 9.83 -3.64 -17.17
C ILE A 82 10.23 -4.19 -18.55
N LYS A 83 10.28 -3.34 -19.58
CA LYS A 83 10.67 -3.75 -20.94
C LYS A 83 12.10 -4.28 -21.02
N ARG A 84 13.04 -3.70 -20.24
CA ARG A 84 14.41 -4.24 -20.13
C ARG A 84 14.43 -5.64 -19.53
N ALA A 85 13.66 -5.88 -18.45
CA ALA A 85 13.54 -7.20 -17.83
C ALA A 85 12.94 -8.22 -18.80
N ILE A 86 11.84 -7.86 -19.49
CA ILE A 86 11.21 -8.73 -20.51
C ILE A 86 12.18 -9.07 -21.64
N LYS A 87 12.93 -8.08 -22.15
CA LYS A 87 13.94 -8.31 -23.19
C LYS A 87 15.06 -9.23 -22.73
N LYS A 88 15.47 -9.11 -21.46
CA LYS A 88 16.58 -9.88 -20.89
C LYS A 88 16.19 -11.32 -20.58
N TYR A 89 15.06 -11.51 -19.92
CA TYR A 89 14.67 -12.82 -19.35
C TYR A 89 13.62 -13.56 -20.19
N GLY A 90 12.90 -12.86 -21.06
CA GLY A 90 11.76 -13.40 -21.80
C GLY A 90 10.44 -13.31 -21.01
N LYS A 91 9.33 -13.34 -21.76
CA LYS A 91 7.96 -13.13 -21.23
C LYS A 91 7.53 -14.19 -20.20
N SER A 92 8.07 -15.41 -20.27
CA SER A 92 7.74 -16.51 -19.34
C SER A 92 8.50 -16.44 -18.01
N ARG A 93 9.56 -15.62 -17.95
CA ARG A 93 10.40 -15.47 -16.76
C ARG A 93 10.13 -14.18 -15.99
N VAL A 94 9.21 -13.35 -16.48
CA VAL A 94 8.73 -12.14 -15.79
C VAL A 94 7.34 -12.43 -15.24
N GLY A 95 7.21 -12.42 -13.90
CA GLY A 95 5.95 -12.65 -13.20
C GLY A 95 5.22 -11.35 -12.85
N VAL A 96 3.96 -11.49 -12.41
CA VAL A 96 3.11 -10.40 -11.89
C VAL A 96 2.46 -10.85 -10.58
N VAL A 97 2.67 -10.10 -9.50
CA VAL A 97 1.97 -10.32 -8.22
C VAL A 97 1.46 -8.99 -7.69
N LEU A 98 0.16 -8.81 -7.62
CA LEU A 98 -0.45 -7.56 -7.18
C LEU A 98 -1.40 -7.75 -5.99
N GLY A 99 -1.41 -6.77 -5.10
CA GLY A 99 -2.36 -6.67 -3.99
C GLY A 99 -3.53 -5.77 -4.36
N THR A 100 -4.75 -6.22 -4.09
CA THR A 100 -5.97 -5.40 -4.20
C THR A 100 -7.04 -5.94 -3.27
N THR A 101 -7.96 -5.09 -2.82
CA THR A 101 -9.08 -5.52 -1.96
C THR A 101 -10.41 -5.56 -2.69
N THR A 102 -10.59 -4.73 -3.71
CA THR A 102 -11.89 -4.58 -4.39
C THR A 102 -11.81 -4.59 -5.91
N SER A 103 -10.60 -4.52 -6.50
CA SER A 103 -10.44 -4.44 -7.95
C SER A 103 -11.32 -3.32 -8.56
N GLY A 104 -12.03 -3.57 -9.67
CA GLY A 104 -12.90 -2.61 -10.35
C GLY A 104 -14.38 -2.69 -9.92
N VAL A 105 -14.66 -2.84 -8.62
CA VAL A 105 -16.02 -3.02 -8.11
C VAL A 105 -16.93 -1.79 -8.37
N GLU A 106 -16.36 -0.58 -8.36
CA GLU A 106 -17.16 0.65 -8.51
C GLU A 106 -17.84 0.73 -9.89
N GLU A 107 -17.20 0.26 -10.95
CA GLU A 107 -17.77 0.26 -12.30
C GLU A 107 -19.00 -0.66 -12.46
N ASN A 108 -19.18 -1.57 -11.51
CA ASN A 108 -20.38 -2.45 -11.46
C ASN A 108 -21.48 -1.92 -10.53
N PHE A 109 -21.32 -0.78 -9.88
CA PHE A 109 -22.32 -0.27 -8.93
C PHE A 109 -23.58 0.29 -9.62
N GLU A 110 -23.49 0.84 -10.82
CA GLU A 110 -24.60 1.45 -11.53
C GLU A 110 -25.80 0.50 -11.79
N PRO A 111 -25.62 -0.77 -12.21
CA PRO A 111 -26.73 -1.72 -12.31
C PRO A 111 -27.43 -1.98 -10.97
N PHE A 112 -26.72 -1.97 -9.86
CA PHE A 112 -27.30 -2.12 -8.52
C PHE A 112 -28.10 -0.87 -8.10
N LYS A 113 -27.59 0.34 -8.35
CA LYS A 113 -28.34 1.59 -8.13
C LYS A 113 -29.63 1.60 -8.95
N GLY A 114 -29.55 1.20 -10.23
CA GLY A 114 -30.71 1.05 -11.10
C GLY A 114 -31.75 0.08 -10.55
N TYR A 115 -31.29 -1.08 -10.06
CA TYR A 115 -32.17 -2.07 -9.44
C TYR A 115 -32.87 -1.54 -8.18
N ILE A 116 -32.15 -0.87 -7.30
CA ILE A 116 -32.72 -0.27 -6.08
C ILE A 116 -33.79 0.77 -6.43
N ALA A 117 -33.54 1.59 -7.46
CA ALA A 117 -34.45 2.65 -7.85
C ALA A 117 -35.70 2.17 -8.62
N THR A 118 -35.57 1.13 -9.44
CA THR A 118 -36.62 0.74 -10.44
C THR A 118 -37.05 -0.70 -10.34
N GLY A 119 -36.38 -1.55 -9.56
CA GLY A 119 -36.60 -3.01 -9.55
C GLY A 119 -35.98 -3.74 -10.77
N PHE A 120 -35.36 -3.02 -11.71
CA PHE A 120 -34.76 -3.61 -12.91
C PHE A 120 -33.23 -3.62 -12.81
N PHE A 121 -32.64 -4.82 -12.97
CA PHE A 121 -31.17 -5.00 -13.02
C PHE A 121 -30.70 -5.09 -14.47
N ASP A 122 -29.98 -4.07 -14.93
CA ASP A 122 -29.42 -4.05 -16.29
C ASP A 122 -28.15 -4.91 -16.38
N LYS A 123 -28.33 -6.17 -16.77
CA LYS A 123 -27.23 -7.13 -16.93
C LYS A 123 -26.19 -6.72 -17.99
N SER A 124 -26.56 -5.87 -18.96
CA SER A 124 -25.64 -5.45 -20.02
C SER A 124 -24.53 -4.51 -19.49
N ARG A 125 -24.76 -3.86 -18.35
CA ARG A 125 -23.82 -2.95 -17.69
C ARG A 125 -22.99 -3.62 -16.60
N PHE A 126 -23.28 -4.88 -16.27
CA PHE A 126 -22.56 -5.66 -15.24
C PHE A 126 -21.57 -6.62 -15.89
N ASP A 127 -20.31 -6.54 -15.47
CA ASP A 127 -19.27 -7.49 -15.88
C ASP A 127 -18.56 -8.04 -14.63
N ILE A 128 -18.78 -9.33 -14.33
CA ILE A 128 -18.18 -10.00 -13.17
C ILE A 128 -16.65 -9.94 -13.18
N ASN A 129 -16.03 -9.88 -14.36
CA ASN A 129 -14.58 -9.83 -14.48
C ASN A 129 -13.98 -8.54 -13.89
N ARG A 130 -14.77 -7.45 -13.79
CA ARG A 130 -14.35 -6.22 -13.08
C ARG A 130 -14.16 -6.45 -11.58
N ASN A 131 -14.99 -7.32 -10.98
CA ASN A 131 -14.93 -7.66 -9.55
C ASN A 131 -13.93 -8.77 -9.24
N CYS A 132 -13.43 -9.48 -10.25
CA CYS A 132 -12.43 -10.51 -10.05
C CYS A 132 -11.14 -9.86 -9.52
N LEU A 133 -10.65 -10.31 -8.37
CA LEU A 133 -9.42 -9.77 -7.78
C LEU A 133 -8.20 -9.98 -8.69
N ALA A 134 -8.20 -11.05 -9.50
CA ALA A 134 -7.16 -11.32 -10.47
C ALA A 134 -7.09 -10.26 -11.59
N ASN A 135 -8.15 -9.48 -11.82
CA ASN A 135 -8.28 -8.51 -12.90
C ASN A 135 -7.06 -7.59 -13.02
N VAL A 136 -6.55 -7.07 -11.90
CA VAL A 136 -5.41 -6.13 -11.91
C VAL A 136 -4.10 -6.82 -12.36
N ALA A 137 -3.85 -8.07 -11.97
CA ALA A 137 -2.67 -8.82 -12.42
C ALA A 137 -2.82 -9.29 -13.88
N GLU A 138 -4.02 -9.72 -14.27
CA GLU A 138 -4.33 -10.08 -15.66
C GLU A 138 -4.19 -8.87 -16.60
N PHE A 139 -4.58 -7.67 -16.16
CA PHE A 139 -4.38 -6.43 -16.93
C PHE A 139 -2.90 -6.16 -17.22
N VAL A 140 -2.02 -6.27 -16.21
CA VAL A 140 -0.57 -6.09 -16.40
C VAL A 140 0.00 -7.15 -17.34
N SER A 141 -0.40 -8.40 -17.15
CA SER A 141 0.05 -9.51 -18.01
C SER A 141 -0.41 -9.35 -19.44
N ASP A 142 -1.66 -8.96 -19.67
CA ASP A 142 -2.21 -8.69 -21.01
C ASP A 142 -1.49 -7.50 -21.66
N PHE A 143 -1.23 -6.42 -20.91
CA PHE A 143 -0.57 -5.21 -21.42
C PHE A 143 0.86 -5.48 -21.91
N TYR A 144 1.65 -6.28 -21.20
CA TYR A 144 3.01 -6.66 -21.56
C TYR A 144 3.11 -8.00 -22.27
N GLU A 145 1.99 -8.69 -22.53
CA GLU A 145 1.91 -10.02 -23.12
C GLU A 145 2.78 -11.05 -22.37
N LEU A 146 2.75 -11.01 -21.05
CA LEU A 146 3.52 -11.92 -20.19
C LEU A 146 2.87 -13.30 -20.14
N SER A 147 3.72 -14.33 -19.95
CA SER A 147 3.30 -15.72 -19.77
C SER A 147 3.94 -16.38 -18.54
N GLY A 148 4.60 -15.61 -17.68
CA GLY A 148 5.07 -16.04 -16.37
C GLY A 148 3.92 -16.15 -15.35
N PRO A 149 4.20 -16.57 -14.10
CA PRO A 149 3.23 -16.59 -13.02
C PRO A 149 2.55 -15.22 -12.84
N SER A 150 1.21 -15.20 -12.78
CA SER A 150 0.43 -13.96 -12.62
C SER A 150 -0.76 -14.22 -11.71
N TYR A 151 -0.83 -13.53 -10.57
CA TYR A 151 -1.92 -13.66 -9.60
C TYR A 151 -2.02 -12.46 -8.67
N CYS A 152 -3.14 -12.39 -7.93
CA CYS A 152 -3.37 -11.39 -6.91
C CYS A 152 -3.33 -11.97 -5.50
N VAL A 153 -2.90 -11.14 -4.56
CA VAL A 153 -3.00 -11.37 -3.12
C VAL A 153 -4.07 -10.43 -2.55
N SER A 154 -5.00 -10.98 -1.78
CA SER A 154 -6.04 -10.18 -1.11
C SER A 154 -6.11 -10.60 0.35
N THR A 155 -5.45 -9.83 1.21
CA THR A 155 -5.35 -10.00 2.66
C THR A 155 -5.61 -8.66 3.36
N ALA A 156 -6.65 -7.95 2.92
CA ALA A 156 -7.02 -6.61 3.38
C ALA A 156 -5.82 -5.62 3.25
N CYS A 157 -5.50 -4.87 4.32
CA CYS A 157 -4.48 -3.82 4.26
C CYS A 157 -3.04 -4.32 4.03
N THR A 158 -2.78 -5.62 4.25
CA THR A 158 -1.47 -6.23 3.98
C THR A 158 -1.29 -6.69 2.54
N SER A 159 -2.30 -6.60 1.68
CA SER A 159 -2.29 -7.15 0.31
C SER A 159 -1.08 -6.68 -0.49
N GLY A 160 -0.81 -5.37 -0.52
CA GLY A 160 0.28 -4.79 -1.31
C GLY A 160 1.67 -5.21 -0.82
N VAL A 161 1.92 -5.18 0.49
CA VAL A 161 3.22 -5.62 1.03
C VAL A 161 3.41 -7.12 0.84
N LYS A 162 2.35 -7.95 0.99
CA LYS A 162 2.44 -9.38 0.73
C LYS A 162 2.69 -9.71 -0.74
N ALA A 163 2.15 -8.91 -1.66
CA ALA A 163 2.48 -9.06 -3.08
C ALA A 163 3.99 -8.87 -3.34
N VAL A 164 4.64 -7.92 -2.67
CA VAL A 164 6.11 -7.75 -2.73
C VAL A 164 6.85 -8.94 -2.10
N ILE A 165 6.34 -9.46 -0.97
CA ILE A 165 6.90 -10.65 -0.31
C ILE A 165 6.81 -11.88 -1.22
N GLU A 166 5.65 -12.11 -1.84
CA GLU A 166 5.46 -13.23 -2.77
C GLU A 166 6.31 -13.10 -4.04
N ALA A 167 6.46 -11.88 -4.57
CA ALA A 167 7.35 -11.60 -5.69
C ALA A 167 8.81 -12.01 -5.38
N LYS A 168 9.30 -11.67 -4.17
CA LYS A 168 10.61 -12.11 -3.70
C LYS A 168 10.71 -13.63 -3.66
N ARG A 169 9.68 -14.32 -3.14
CA ARG A 169 9.63 -15.80 -3.08
C ARG A 169 9.67 -16.45 -4.47
N LEU A 170 8.96 -15.90 -5.47
CA LEU A 170 8.99 -16.40 -6.85
C LEU A 170 10.38 -16.31 -7.46
N ILE A 171 11.15 -15.27 -7.15
CA ILE A 171 12.52 -15.13 -7.63
C ILE A 171 13.47 -16.08 -6.87
N GLU A 172 13.33 -16.19 -5.54
CA GLU A 172 14.15 -17.08 -4.70
C GLU A 172 13.93 -18.56 -5.03
N SER A 173 12.71 -18.94 -5.42
CA SER A 173 12.37 -20.29 -5.87
C SER A 173 12.69 -20.54 -7.35
N GLU A 174 13.34 -19.58 -8.02
CA GLU A 174 13.75 -19.67 -9.44
C GLU A 174 12.58 -19.85 -10.44
N LEU A 175 11.33 -19.56 -10.02
CA LEU A 175 10.17 -19.57 -10.91
C LEU A 175 10.18 -18.34 -11.84
N CYS A 176 10.71 -17.21 -11.35
CA CYS A 176 10.88 -15.97 -12.11
C CYS A 176 12.31 -15.43 -11.98
N ASP A 177 12.74 -14.63 -12.95
CA ASP A 177 13.98 -13.84 -12.88
C ASP A 177 13.71 -12.40 -12.50
N ALA A 178 12.50 -11.91 -12.82
CA ALA A 178 11.97 -10.62 -12.37
C ALA A 178 10.46 -10.73 -12.13
N VAL A 179 9.91 -9.86 -11.26
CA VAL A 179 8.49 -9.83 -10.96
C VAL A 179 8.03 -8.39 -10.83
N ILE A 180 6.97 -8.04 -11.55
CA ILE A 180 6.22 -6.79 -11.37
C ILE A 180 5.30 -7.02 -10.17
N CYS A 181 5.45 -6.22 -9.11
CA CYS A 181 4.69 -6.41 -7.89
C CYS A 181 4.33 -5.09 -7.20
N GLY A 182 3.39 -5.15 -6.28
CA GLY A 182 2.90 -4.00 -5.54
C GLY A 182 1.43 -4.11 -5.21
N GLY A 183 0.72 -2.99 -5.21
CA GLY A 183 -0.70 -2.98 -4.88
C GLY A 183 -1.43 -1.76 -5.42
N VAL A 184 -2.73 -1.92 -5.65
CA VAL A 184 -3.62 -0.88 -6.15
C VAL A 184 -5.02 -1.04 -5.59
N ASP A 185 -5.61 0.05 -5.13
CA ASP A 185 -7.05 0.15 -4.85
C ASP A 185 -7.56 1.55 -5.21
N SER A 186 -8.77 1.64 -5.74
CA SER A 186 -9.49 2.88 -5.97
C SER A 186 -10.56 3.10 -4.89
N LEU A 187 -10.93 4.36 -4.67
CA LEU A 187 -12.11 4.69 -3.87
C LEU A 187 -13.36 4.06 -4.47
N ASN A 188 -14.20 3.47 -3.63
CA ASN A 188 -15.43 2.86 -4.09
C ASN A 188 -16.52 2.89 -3.01
N THR A 189 -17.75 2.79 -3.46
CA THR A 189 -18.96 2.83 -2.64
C THR A 189 -19.02 1.70 -1.62
N LEU A 190 -18.54 0.51 -1.98
CA LEU A 190 -18.57 -0.67 -1.10
C LEU A 190 -17.70 -0.46 0.14
N THR A 191 -16.43 -0.09 -0.05
CA THR A 191 -15.48 0.10 1.06
C THR A 191 -15.85 1.27 1.94
N ILE A 192 -16.17 2.42 1.36
CA ILE A 192 -16.50 3.62 2.15
C ILE A 192 -17.73 3.37 3.03
N ASN A 193 -18.81 2.79 2.48
CA ASN A 193 -20.00 2.48 3.28
C ASN A 193 -19.76 1.34 4.26
N GLY A 194 -18.94 0.35 3.90
CA GLY A 194 -18.53 -0.72 4.81
C GLY A 194 -17.83 -0.18 6.06
N PHE A 195 -16.81 0.65 5.88
CA PHE A 195 -16.09 1.28 7.00
C PHE A 195 -16.94 2.29 7.77
N ASN A 196 -17.85 3.01 7.09
CA ASN A 196 -18.82 3.89 7.73
C ASN A 196 -19.76 3.11 8.66
N SER A 197 -20.23 1.94 8.24
CA SER A 197 -21.12 1.09 9.06
C SER A 197 -20.40 0.53 10.29
N LEU A 198 -19.08 0.42 10.27
CA LEU A 198 -18.25 0.05 11.42
C LEU A 198 -17.93 1.24 12.35
N SER A 199 -18.36 2.45 11.99
CA SER A 199 -18.11 3.68 12.75
C SER A 199 -16.62 3.98 13.01
N ILE A 200 -15.75 3.67 12.03
CA ILE A 200 -14.31 3.89 12.13
C ILE A 200 -13.78 4.94 11.16
N LEU A 201 -14.66 5.56 10.35
CA LEU A 201 -14.28 6.71 9.53
C LEU A 201 -14.24 7.98 10.39
N SER A 202 -13.16 8.74 10.26
CA SER A 202 -13.05 10.06 10.90
C SER A 202 -13.70 11.14 10.02
N SER A 203 -14.43 12.05 10.66
CA SER A 203 -14.98 13.26 10.02
C SER A 203 -13.93 14.35 9.80
N ALA A 204 -12.83 14.29 10.56
CA ALA A 204 -11.65 15.15 10.47
C ALA A 204 -10.45 14.38 9.87
N PRO A 205 -9.35 15.05 9.52
CA PRO A 205 -8.13 14.36 9.13
C PRO A 205 -7.63 13.43 10.22
N SER A 206 -7.30 12.19 9.87
CA SER A 206 -6.78 11.17 10.79
C SER A 206 -5.58 11.67 11.58
N GLN A 207 -5.50 11.30 12.88
CA GLN A 207 -4.52 11.75 13.87
C GLN A 207 -3.85 10.54 14.53
N ALA A 208 -3.13 9.73 13.76
CA ALA A 208 -2.51 8.51 14.32
C ALA A 208 -1.63 8.84 15.54
N PHE A 209 -1.72 8.04 16.58
CA PHE A 209 -1.04 8.15 17.88
C PHE A 209 -1.40 9.40 18.72
N SER A 210 -2.31 10.25 18.25
CA SER A 210 -2.85 11.37 19.05
C SER A 210 -3.89 10.87 20.06
N LYS A 211 -3.97 11.56 21.22
CA LYS A 211 -5.10 11.37 22.16
C LYS A 211 -6.46 11.74 21.54
N ASN A 212 -6.46 12.57 20.48
CA ASN A 212 -7.64 13.05 19.77
C ASN A 212 -7.96 12.22 18.52
N ARG A 213 -7.40 11.01 18.37
CA ARG A 213 -7.66 10.15 17.20
C ARG A 213 -9.08 9.59 17.21
N GLU A 214 -9.77 9.70 16.09
CA GLU A 214 -11.17 9.30 15.93
C GLU A 214 -11.36 8.18 14.89
N GLY A 215 -10.32 7.84 14.11
CA GLY A 215 -10.42 6.83 13.06
C GLY A 215 -9.63 7.17 11.80
N ILE A 216 -10.03 6.54 10.70
CA ILE A 216 -9.34 6.59 9.40
C ILE A 216 -10.05 7.52 8.41
N ASN A 217 -9.28 8.02 7.44
CA ASN A 217 -9.83 8.50 6.16
C ASN A 217 -9.42 7.50 5.09
N ILE A 218 -10.34 7.14 4.19
CA ILE A 218 -10.01 6.24 3.08
C ILE A 218 -9.30 7.01 1.97
N GLY A 219 -8.32 6.37 1.33
CA GLY A 219 -7.61 6.89 0.17
C GLY A 219 -7.62 5.90 -0.99
N GLU A 220 -7.13 6.35 -2.15
CA GLU A 220 -6.84 5.53 -3.31
C GLU A 220 -5.40 5.73 -3.77
N GLY A 221 -4.87 4.77 -4.50
CA GLY A 221 -3.55 4.87 -5.09
C GLY A 221 -3.01 3.54 -5.57
N ALA A 222 -1.79 3.59 -6.09
CA ALA A 222 -1.00 2.42 -6.44
C ALA A 222 0.46 2.62 -6.10
N GLY A 223 1.12 1.53 -5.68
CA GLY A 223 2.56 1.43 -5.56
C GLY A 223 3.03 0.22 -6.37
N LEU A 224 3.99 0.41 -7.27
CA LEU A 224 4.48 -0.64 -8.15
C LEU A 224 6.00 -0.74 -8.11
N PHE A 225 6.52 -1.96 -8.14
CA PHE A 225 7.93 -2.29 -8.18
C PHE A 225 8.25 -3.24 -9.32
N LEU A 226 9.49 -3.21 -9.78
CA LEU A 226 10.11 -4.36 -10.43
C LEU A 226 11.14 -4.95 -9.46
N LEU A 227 10.95 -6.18 -9.02
CA LEU A 227 11.98 -6.95 -8.34
C LEU A 227 12.78 -7.77 -9.35
N SER A 228 14.08 -7.89 -9.12
CA SER A 228 14.98 -8.64 -10.01
C SER A 228 16.07 -9.37 -9.23
N ARG A 229 16.51 -10.53 -9.75
CA ARG A 229 17.71 -11.20 -9.25
C ARG A 229 19.00 -10.46 -9.58
N ASP A 230 19.00 -9.67 -10.64
CA ASP A 230 20.15 -8.86 -11.02
C ASP A 230 20.10 -7.48 -10.37
N GLU A 231 21.26 -6.90 -10.20
CA GLU A 231 21.42 -5.56 -9.67
C GLU A 231 20.88 -4.53 -10.65
N ILE A 232 19.72 -3.95 -10.30
CA ILE A 232 19.03 -2.90 -11.07
C ILE A 232 19.00 -1.56 -10.32
N SER A 233 19.43 -1.55 -9.06
CA SER A 233 19.60 -0.37 -8.21
C SER A 233 20.54 -0.68 -7.05
N ASN A 234 20.79 0.32 -6.17
CA ASN A 234 21.53 0.19 -4.93
C ASN A 234 20.70 -0.29 -3.73
N VAL A 235 19.45 -0.72 -3.94
CA VAL A 235 18.54 -1.17 -2.86
C VAL A 235 18.00 -2.58 -3.13
N ALA A 236 17.95 -3.37 -2.07
CA ALA A 236 17.40 -4.72 -2.11
C ALA A 236 16.37 -4.94 -0.99
N VAL A 237 15.48 -5.93 -1.18
CA VAL A 237 14.66 -6.49 -0.11
C VAL A 237 15.57 -7.34 0.77
N ALA A 238 15.91 -6.84 1.96
CA ALA A 238 16.76 -7.55 2.92
C ALA A 238 16.04 -8.77 3.51
N SER A 239 14.83 -8.55 3.99
CA SER A 239 14.01 -9.63 4.57
C SER A 239 12.53 -9.26 4.59
N SER A 240 11.71 -10.24 4.98
CA SER A 240 10.30 -10.06 5.28
C SER A 240 9.78 -11.14 6.21
N ALA A 241 8.71 -10.81 6.92
CA ALA A 241 7.94 -11.75 7.74
C ALA A 241 6.45 -11.49 7.60
N SER A 242 5.63 -12.50 7.82
CA SER A 242 4.19 -12.36 7.96
C SER A 242 3.62 -13.49 8.82
N ASN A 243 2.61 -13.16 9.63
CA ASN A 243 1.87 -14.09 10.46
C ASN A 243 0.43 -13.61 10.65
N CYS A 244 -0.33 -14.26 11.52
CA CYS A 244 -1.71 -13.90 11.81
C CYS A 244 -1.97 -14.00 13.32
N ASP A 245 -2.70 -13.02 13.88
CA ASP A 245 -3.12 -13.01 15.28
C ASP A 245 -4.09 -14.15 15.61
N ALA A 246 -4.95 -14.52 14.66
CA ALA A 246 -6.07 -15.46 14.84
C ALA A 246 -6.95 -15.10 16.06
N PHE A 247 -7.11 -13.78 16.31
CA PHE A 247 -7.78 -13.26 17.50
C PHE A 247 -9.21 -12.78 17.22
N HIS A 248 -9.38 -11.82 16.28
CA HIS A 248 -10.68 -11.25 15.94
C HIS A 248 -10.68 -10.72 14.50
N MET A 249 -11.89 -10.63 13.87
CA MET A 249 -12.01 -10.17 12.46
C MET A 249 -11.57 -8.72 12.24
N THR A 250 -11.82 -7.82 13.19
CA THR A 250 -11.63 -6.36 13.01
C THR A 250 -10.77 -5.72 14.10
N GLN A 251 -10.40 -6.47 15.14
CA GLN A 251 -9.57 -5.95 16.24
C GLN A 251 -8.26 -6.72 16.32
N PRO A 252 -7.12 -6.04 16.53
CA PRO A 252 -5.85 -6.69 16.76
C PRO A 252 -5.82 -7.33 18.17
N ASP A 253 -4.94 -8.29 18.36
CA ASP A 253 -4.59 -8.76 19.70
C ASP A 253 -3.81 -7.67 20.46
N PHE A 254 -4.42 -7.08 21.50
CA PHE A 254 -3.81 -6.03 22.31
C PHE A 254 -2.55 -6.48 23.09
N SER A 255 -2.28 -7.80 23.17
CA SER A 255 -0.98 -8.28 23.65
C SER A 255 0.16 -7.89 22.72
N ALA A 256 -0.13 -7.61 21.44
CA ALA A 256 0.80 -7.37 20.35
C ALA A 256 1.74 -8.55 20.03
N LYS A 257 1.48 -9.73 20.60
CA LYS A 257 2.40 -10.89 20.53
C LYS A 257 2.79 -11.23 19.08
N MET A 258 1.81 -11.31 18.19
CA MET A 258 2.09 -11.71 16.81
C MET A 258 2.70 -10.58 15.99
N ALA A 259 2.31 -9.31 16.25
CA ALA A 259 2.96 -8.15 15.64
C ALA A 259 4.45 -8.04 16.05
N ILE A 260 4.75 -8.21 17.35
CA ILE A 260 6.13 -8.29 17.87
C ILE A 260 6.90 -9.42 17.18
N SER A 261 6.34 -10.62 17.16
CA SER A 261 6.97 -11.79 16.52
C SER A 261 7.24 -11.55 15.02
N CYS A 262 6.33 -10.85 14.31
CA CYS A 262 6.50 -10.50 12.90
C CYS A 262 7.70 -9.57 12.69
N ILE A 263 7.83 -8.52 13.51
CA ILE A 263 8.95 -7.57 13.46
C ILE A 263 10.27 -8.26 13.78
N GLU A 264 10.32 -9.02 14.90
CA GLU A 264 11.51 -9.76 15.33
C GLU A 264 11.98 -10.78 14.30
N GLU A 265 11.05 -11.50 13.66
CA GLU A 265 11.38 -12.46 12.61
C GLU A 265 11.95 -11.76 11.36
N ALA A 266 11.42 -10.58 10.98
CA ALA A 266 11.97 -9.80 9.88
C ALA A 266 13.39 -9.32 10.19
N LEU A 267 13.66 -8.77 11.39
CA LEU A 267 14.98 -8.34 11.83
C LEU A 267 15.96 -9.52 11.85
N LYS A 268 15.57 -10.63 12.45
CA LYS A 268 16.38 -11.86 12.53
C LYS A 268 16.77 -12.37 11.13
N LYS A 269 15.84 -12.43 10.20
CA LYS A 269 16.11 -12.85 8.80
C LYS A 269 17.03 -11.89 8.06
N ALA A 270 17.00 -10.60 8.40
CA ALA A 270 17.91 -9.60 7.85
C ALA A 270 19.31 -9.64 8.51
N GLY A 271 19.45 -10.30 9.66
CA GLY A 271 20.69 -10.33 10.45
C GLY A 271 21.03 -8.98 11.06
N ILE A 272 20.03 -8.21 11.48
CA ILE A 272 20.18 -6.88 12.10
C ILE A 272 19.33 -6.77 13.37
N ASP A 273 19.72 -5.86 14.27
CA ASP A 273 19.04 -5.66 15.56
C ASP A 273 18.02 -4.51 15.52
N GLY A 274 17.97 -3.74 14.43
CA GLY A 274 17.07 -2.60 14.24
C GLY A 274 17.14 -2.04 12.82
N VAL A 275 16.35 -1.01 12.55
CA VAL A 275 16.32 -0.27 11.29
C VAL A 275 16.44 1.23 11.55
N ASP A 276 16.84 2.00 10.55
CA ASP A 276 17.01 3.45 10.66
C ASP A 276 15.68 4.20 10.64
N TYR A 277 14.70 3.64 9.92
CA TYR A 277 13.37 4.22 9.77
C TYR A 277 12.31 3.11 9.68
N VAL A 278 11.14 3.35 10.29
CA VAL A 278 9.96 2.51 10.15
C VAL A 278 8.76 3.32 9.66
N ASN A 279 8.15 2.87 8.57
CA ASN A 279 6.83 3.33 8.18
C ASN A 279 5.78 2.51 8.92
N LEU A 280 5.04 3.18 9.80
CA LEU A 280 4.02 2.59 10.66
C LEU A 280 2.74 2.31 9.87
N HIS A 281 2.01 1.29 10.28
CA HIS A 281 0.64 1.11 9.80
C HIS A 281 -0.25 2.30 10.19
N GLY A 282 -0.18 2.76 11.44
CA GLY A 282 -0.63 4.06 11.93
C GLY A 282 -1.96 4.55 11.36
N THR A 283 -3.07 3.87 11.69
CA THR A 283 -4.39 4.17 11.10
C THR A 283 -5.12 5.33 11.77
N GLY A 284 -4.75 5.69 13.01
CA GLY A 284 -5.51 6.64 13.81
C GLY A 284 -6.73 6.02 14.51
N THR A 285 -6.83 4.69 14.52
CA THR A 285 -7.84 3.98 15.34
C THR A 285 -7.29 3.69 16.72
N GLN A 286 -8.17 3.69 17.75
CA GLN A 286 -7.78 3.39 19.13
C GLN A 286 -7.10 2.02 19.25
N ALA A 287 -7.64 1.02 18.56
CA ALA A 287 -7.19 -0.36 18.66
C ALA A 287 -5.81 -0.58 18.01
N ASN A 288 -5.66 -0.15 16.74
CA ASN A 288 -4.41 -0.35 16.02
C ASN A 288 -3.25 0.39 16.69
N ASP A 289 -3.44 1.70 16.97
CA ASP A 289 -2.34 2.53 17.44
C ASP A 289 -1.85 2.08 18.82
N LYS A 290 -2.76 1.54 19.66
CA LYS A 290 -2.38 0.95 20.95
C LYS A 290 -1.55 -0.32 20.78
N MET A 291 -1.97 -1.22 19.90
CA MET A 291 -1.23 -2.46 19.62
C MET A 291 0.12 -2.16 18.98
N GLU A 292 0.13 -1.27 17.97
CA GLU A 292 1.32 -0.94 17.20
C GLU A 292 2.36 -0.17 18.03
N ALA A 293 1.95 0.82 18.85
CA ALA A 293 2.85 1.54 19.75
C ALA A 293 3.62 0.57 20.66
N LYS A 294 2.91 -0.41 21.24
CA LYS A 294 3.52 -1.45 22.06
C LYS A 294 4.49 -2.32 21.28
N ALA A 295 4.09 -2.79 20.08
CA ALA A 295 4.96 -3.65 19.26
C ALA A 295 6.25 -2.91 18.87
N VAL A 296 6.13 -1.67 18.37
CA VAL A 296 7.27 -0.85 17.92
C VAL A 296 8.19 -0.48 19.09
N ASN A 297 7.63 -0.06 20.23
CA ASN A 297 8.42 0.27 21.42
C ASN A 297 9.29 -0.89 21.88
N LEU A 298 8.71 -2.10 21.97
CA LEU A 298 9.39 -3.29 22.47
C LEU A 298 10.43 -3.86 21.49
N THR A 299 10.27 -3.65 20.18
CA THR A 299 11.13 -4.27 19.15
C THR A 299 12.10 -3.31 18.49
N LEU A 300 11.70 -2.06 18.27
CA LEU A 300 12.45 -1.05 17.52
C LEU A 300 12.92 0.14 18.39
N GLY A 301 12.36 0.27 19.59
CA GLY A 301 12.77 1.31 20.55
C GLY A 301 12.70 2.72 19.98
N ALA A 302 13.82 3.43 19.95
CA ALA A 302 13.93 4.83 19.53
C ALA A 302 14.10 5.03 18.01
N THR A 303 13.81 4.03 17.19
CA THR A 303 13.84 4.15 15.72
C THR A 303 12.91 5.27 15.23
N PHE A 304 13.36 6.07 14.24
CA PHE A 304 12.52 7.07 13.61
C PHE A 304 11.29 6.43 12.96
N ALA A 305 10.11 6.93 13.30
CA ALA A 305 8.83 6.34 12.90
C ALA A 305 7.86 7.38 12.38
N SER A 306 7.15 7.09 11.29
CA SER A 306 6.02 7.90 10.84
C SER A 306 5.02 7.07 10.04
N THR A 307 3.80 7.59 9.85
CA THR A 307 2.83 7.06 8.89
C THR A 307 2.41 8.16 7.93
N ILE A 308 2.21 7.80 6.68
CA ILE A 308 1.75 8.74 5.64
C ILE A 308 0.23 8.80 5.50
N LYS A 309 -0.51 7.93 6.19
CA LYS A 309 -1.97 7.84 6.11
C LYS A 309 -2.72 9.13 6.47
N PRO A 310 -2.27 9.95 7.46
CA PRO A 310 -2.89 11.25 7.70
C PRO A 310 -2.79 12.23 6.52
N GLN A 311 -1.89 12.00 5.58
CA GLN A 311 -1.66 12.86 4.43
C GLN A 311 -2.45 12.45 3.19
N ILE A 312 -2.53 11.14 2.90
CA ILE A 312 -3.14 10.61 1.66
C ILE A 312 -4.37 9.70 1.90
N GLY A 313 -4.75 9.47 3.15
CA GLY A 313 -5.75 8.49 3.54
C GLY A 313 -5.18 7.05 3.55
N HIS A 314 -5.97 6.12 4.07
CA HIS A 314 -5.65 4.70 4.03
C HIS A 314 -6.02 4.11 2.68
N THR A 315 -5.04 3.79 1.85
CA THR A 315 -5.23 3.29 0.48
C THR A 315 -5.46 1.77 0.41
N LEU A 316 -5.92 1.16 1.50
CA LEU A 316 -6.38 -0.23 1.62
C LEU A 316 -5.33 -1.24 1.12
N GLY A 317 -5.64 -2.04 0.09
CA GLY A 317 -4.72 -3.02 -0.45
C GLY A 317 -3.48 -2.41 -1.12
N ALA A 318 -3.53 -1.15 -1.54
CA ALA A 318 -2.37 -0.42 -2.04
C ALA A 318 -1.45 0.11 -0.92
N ALA A 319 -1.96 0.24 0.33
CA ALA A 319 -1.26 0.94 1.41
C ALA A 319 0.15 0.40 1.65
N GLY A 320 0.27 -0.90 1.91
CA GLY A 320 1.57 -1.52 2.18
C GLY A 320 2.54 -1.45 1.00
N ALA A 321 2.05 -1.36 -0.25
CA ALA A 321 2.90 -1.17 -1.43
C ALA A 321 3.43 0.26 -1.52
N ILE A 322 2.58 1.28 -1.33
CA ILE A 322 2.98 2.70 -1.32
C ILE A 322 3.96 2.97 -0.18
N GLU A 323 3.67 2.47 1.02
CA GLU A 323 4.50 2.61 2.21
C GLU A 323 5.86 1.92 2.04
N SER A 324 5.88 0.72 1.45
CA SER A 324 7.10 0.01 1.06
C SER A 324 7.90 0.79 0.00
N ALA A 325 7.21 1.44 -0.95
CA ALA A 325 7.86 2.26 -1.97
C ALA A 325 8.59 3.45 -1.35
N ILE A 326 7.96 4.15 -0.39
CA ILE A 326 8.62 5.23 0.36
C ILE A 326 9.85 4.70 1.11
N CYS A 327 9.74 3.56 1.81
CA CYS A 327 10.88 2.93 2.50
C CYS A 327 12.04 2.63 1.54
N ALA A 328 11.74 2.07 0.35
CA ALA A 328 12.76 1.79 -0.65
C ALA A 328 13.42 3.07 -1.18
N MET A 329 12.64 4.12 -1.47
CA MET A 329 13.15 5.41 -1.95
C MET A 329 14.05 6.09 -0.91
N LEU A 330 13.70 6.04 0.38
CA LEU A 330 14.55 6.57 1.45
C LEU A 330 15.92 5.85 1.53
N CYS A 331 15.95 4.55 1.23
CA CYS A 331 17.20 3.80 1.15
C CYS A 331 18.01 4.10 -0.13
N MET A 332 17.39 4.62 -1.21
CA MET A 332 18.09 4.93 -2.47
C MET A 332 18.98 6.18 -2.38
N ASP A 333 18.54 7.15 -1.58
CA ASP A 333 19.21 8.46 -1.46
C ASP A 333 20.01 8.58 -0.16
N GLU A 334 21.20 9.17 -0.23
CA GLU A 334 21.99 9.52 0.95
C GLU A 334 21.41 10.80 1.60
N ASN A 335 21.42 10.86 2.94
CA ASN A 335 20.94 12.01 3.71
C ASN A 335 19.50 12.45 3.37
N SER A 336 18.61 11.48 3.23
CA SER A 336 17.20 11.73 2.94
C SER A 336 16.53 12.58 4.04
N THR A 337 15.62 13.45 3.64
CA THR A 337 14.63 14.00 4.57
C THR A 337 13.58 12.93 4.88
N LEU A 338 13.30 12.69 6.15
CA LEU A 338 12.31 11.70 6.55
C LEU A 338 10.88 12.27 6.42
N PRO A 339 9.90 11.47 5.96
CA PRO A 339 8.50 11.87 5.98
C PRO A 339 8.06 12.21 7.42
N PRO A 340 7.56 13.43 7.67
CA PRO A 340 7.12 13.78 9.01
C PRO A 340 5.87 12.99 9.40
N HIS A 341 5.76 12.68 10.69
CA HIS A 341 4.50 12.19 11.24
C HIS A 341 3.53 13.37 11.39
N VAL A 342 2.45 13.37 10.62
CA VAL A 342 1.50 14.51 10.56
C VAL A 342 0.32 14.25 11.48
N TYR A 343 0.28 14.95 12.62
CA TYR A 343 -0.79 14.92 13.59
C TYR A 343 -0.91 16.28 14.31
N ASP A 344 -1.78 16.41 15.30
CA ASP A 344 -2.03 17.65 16.05
C ASP A 344 -0.96 18.00 17.12
N GLY A 345 0.02 17.12 17.31
CA GLY A 345 1.08 17.29 18.30
C GLY A 345 0.73 16.76 19.69
N GLU A 346 -0.49 16.30 19.91
CA GLU A 346 -1.03 15.84 21.19
C GLU A 346 -0.91 14.31 21.32
N TYR A 347 0.31 13.80 21.54
CA TYR A 347 0.56 12.37 21.72
C TYR A 347 -0.29 11.78 22.84
N ASP A 348 -0.83 10.58 22.63
CA ASP A 348 -1.57 9.87 23.68
C ASP A 348 -0.59 9.19 24.65
N GLU A 349 -0.38 9.81 25.81
CA GLU A 349 0.54 9.31 26.84
C GLU A 349 0.13 7.96 27.46
N SER A 350 -1.08 7.47 27.13
CA SER A 350 -1.49 6.10 27.52
C SER A 350 -0.90 5.02 26.63
N LEU A 351 -0.26 5.41 25.50
CA LEU A 351 0.46 4.52 24.60
C LEU A 351 1.93 4.42 25.00
N GLU A 352 2.57 3.29 24.67
CA GLU A 352 4.02 3.17 24.72
C GLU A 352 4.67 4.18 23.79
N ALA A 353 5.81 4.74 24.19
CA ALA A 353 6.48 5.80 23.46
C ALA A 353 6.96 5.33 22.07
N VAL A 354 6.64 6.11 21.04
CA VAL A 354 7.12 5.95 19.65
C VAL A 354 7.88 7.22 19.26
N ASN A 355 9.07 7.08 18.66
CA ASN A 355 9.88 8.21 18.21
C ASN A 355 9.36 8.77 16.88
N LEU A 356 8.30 9.56 16.94
CA LEU A 356 7.63 10.12 15.77
C LEU A 356 8.49 11.20 15.08
N VAL A 357 8.67 11.05 13.76
CA VAL A 357 9.50 11.95 12.94
C VAL A 357 8.92 13.36 12.92
N LYS A 358 9.76 14.35 13.27
CA LYS A 358 9.42 15.78 13.17
C LYS A 358 9.73 16.31 11.77
N SER A 359 9.01 17.37 11.37
CA SER A 359 9.25 18.03 10.08
C SER A 359 10.71 18.49 9.94
N GLY A 360 11.29 18.25 8.78
CA GLY A 360 12.68 18.64 8.47
C GLY A 360 13.77 17.72 9.05
N THR A 361 13.40 16.60 9.68
CA THR A 361 14.38 15.60 10.15
C THR A 361 15.11 15.00 8.95
N LYS A 362 16.44 15.07 8.96
CA LYS A 362 17.32 14.44 7.96
C LYS A 362 18.07 13.28 8.58
N PHE A 363 18.18 12.18 7.83
CA PHE A 363 18.91 11.01 8.26
C PHE A 363 19.42 10.20 7.05
N ASP A 364 20.58 9.60 7.17
CA ASP A 364 21.11 8.66 6.15
C ASP A 364 20.49 7.28 6.37
N VAL A 365 19.36 7.02 5.70
CA VAL A 365 18.61 5.77 5.83
C VAL A 365 19.32 4.68 5.03
N LYS A 366 19.88 3.70 5.71
CA LYS A 366 20.47 2.50 5.10
C LYS A 366 19.52 1.32 5.14
N THR A 367 18.65 1.31 6.16
CA THR A 367 17.66 0.26 6.38
C THR A 367 16.32 0.88 6.74
N ALA A 368 15.25 0.47 6.05
CA ALA A 368 13.90 0.94 6.33
C ALA A 368 12.92 -0.25 6.38
N MET A 369 11.99 -0.21 7.33
CA MET A 369 10.94 -1.22 7.49
C MET A 369 9.57 -0.61 7.19
N SER A 370 8.72 -1.34 6.48
CA SER A 370 7.30 -1.03 6.35
C SER A 370 6.48 -2.07 7.12
N LEU A 371 5.57 -1.59 7.97
CA LEU A 371 4.66 -2.40 8.78
C LEU A 371 3.24 -2.30 8.24
N SER A 372 2.55 -3.42 8.19
CA SER A 372 1.13 -3.48 7.85
C SER A 372 0.41 -4.46 8.78
N PHE A 373 -0.67 -3.98 9.40
CA PHE A 373 -1.54 -4.76 10.29
C PHE A 373 -2.96 -4.66 9.77
N ALA A 374 -3.56 -5.80 9.41
CA ALA A 374 -4.83 -5.81 8.69
C ALA A 374 -5.98 -6.41 9.49
N PHE A 375 -7.18 -6.08 9.11
CA PHE A 375 -8.36 -6.85 9.50
C PHE A 375 -8.17 -8.32 9.16
N GLY A 376 -8.74 -9.20 10.00
CA GLY A 376 -8.43 -10.63 10.01
C GLY A 376 -7.23 -11.00 10.89
N GLY A 377 -6.56 -10.00 11.49
CA GLY A 377 -5.38 -10.19 12.35
C GLY A 377 -4.11 -10.49 11.55
N ASP A 378 -4.07 -10.12 10.28
CA ASP A 378 -2.94 -10.39 9.40
C ASP A 378 -1.83 -9.35 9.58
N ASN A 379 -0.60 -9.78 9.83
CA ASN A 379 0.56 -8.96 10.09
C ASN A 379 1.63 -9.17 9.02
N ALA A 380 2.26 -8.09 8.57
CA ALA A 380 3.39 -8.16 7.64
C ALA A 380 4.43 -7.07 7.94
N ALA A 381 5.70 -7.45 7.84
CA ALA A 381 6.86 -6.57 7.94
C ALA A 381 7.81 -6.86 6.77
N ILE A 382 8.31 -5.82 6.11
CA ILE A 382 9.30 -5.92 5.04
C ILE A 382 10.42 -4.92 5.28
N ILE A 383 11.67 -5.35 5.07
CA ILE A 383 12.87 -4.52 5.25
C ILE A 383 13.57 -4.32 3.92
N PHE A 384 13.79 -3.06 3.58
CA PHE A 384 14.65 -2.62 2.48
C PHE A 384 16.00 -2.21 3.03
N LYS A 385 17.05 -2.44 2.22
CA LYS A 385 18.44 -2.12 2.61
C LYS A 385 19.20 -1.56 1.43
N ARG A 386 19.92 -0.46 1.66
CA ARG A 386 20.97 0.00 0.75
C ARG A 386 22.14 -0.97 0.78
N VAL A 387 22.56 -1.46 -0.37
CA VAL A 387 23.60 -2.50 -0.50
C VAL A 387 24.97 -1.96 -0.90
N ARG A 388 25.04 -0.66 -1.24
CA ARG A 388 26.28 0.10 -1.55
C ARG A 388 26.20 1.51 -1.00
#